data_2e2344d14b8c50a0cbd31b2666214400
#
_entry.id   2e2344d14b8c50a0cbd31b2666214400
#
_cell.length_a   1.000
_cell.length_b   1.000
_cell.length_c   1.000
_cell.angle_alpha   90.00
_cell.angle_beta   90.00
_cell.angle_gamma   90.00
#
_symmetry.space_group_name_H-M   'P 1'
#
loop_
_entity.id
_entity.type
_entity.pdbx_description
1 polymer ?
#
loop_
_entity_poly.entity_id
_entity_poly.type
_entity_poly.pdbx_seq_one_letter_code
_entity_poly.pdbx_strand_id
1 'polypeptide(L)'
;MKSICNFGYARSRKGGAHFPDVKGLLRYIQYRDNRDDHIPHGGGPDRWVDGGLGDNYPKILSRLDQLSAGNPHAYCFAVVISPDPEEIAKAEGDPQARFVEAVKASIAEWQAWRDEHDKPLAGPIEYSFVVHRPERNYGEQMHAHLILPAATENAMNGDLAPLYNNRPQVDAFKEIVYRQLDRVYGLDRERELPDVELQIAGREISGRDRAEIPFHEPGQPEEEG
;
A
#
# COMPACT_ATOMS: atom_id res chain seq x y z
N MET A 1 -20.60 7.99 -0.76
CA MET A 1 -19.65 6.98 -0.23
C MET A 1 -18.35 7.73 0.07
N LYS A 2 -17.47 7.26 0.94
CA LYS A 2 -16.22 8.00 1.24
C LYS A 2 -15.05 7.34 0.52
N SER A 3 -14.04 8.13 0.13
CA SER A 3 -12.76 7.60 -0.35
C SER A 3 -12.14 6.65 0.68
N ILE A 4 -11.50 5.59 0.21
CA ILE A 4 -10.92 4.54 1.06
C ILE A 4 -9.43 4.42 0.76
N CYS A 5 -8.61 4.38 1.82
CA CYS A 5 -7.22 3.98 1.75
C CYS A 5 -6.98 2.88 2.78
N ASN A 6 -6.78 1.65 2.32
CA ASN A 6 -6.57 0.49 3.17
C ASN A 6 -5.16 -0.05 3.01
N PHE A 7 -4.45 -0.20 4.13
CA PHE A 7 -3.04 -0.56 4.18
C PHE A 7 -2.88 -1.95 4.81
N GLY A 8 -2.33 -2.88 4.04
CA GLY A 8 -2.01 -4.23 4.47
C GLY A 8 -0.52 -4.55 4.28
N TYR A 9 -0.03 -5.64 4.86
CA TYR A 9 1.34 -6.10 4.67
C TYR A 9 1.43 -7.62 4.60
N ALA A 10 2.42 -8.13 3.86
CA ALA A 10 2.81 -9.53 3.85
C ALA A 10 4.09 -9.71 4.67
N ARG A 11 4.14 -10.75 5.53
CA ARG A 11 5.32 -11.05 6.35
C ARG A 11 6.35 -11.89 5.62
N SER A 12 5.94 -12.66 4.64
CA SER A 12 6.82 -13.52 3.85
C SER A 12 6.27 -13.68 2.44
N ARG A 13 7.13 -14.12 1.51
CA ARG A 13 6.76 -14.44 0.14
C ARG A 13 5.63 -15.47 0.04
N LYS A 14 5.64 -16.47 0.92
CA LYS A 14 4.65 -17.56 0.92
C LYS A 14 3.30 -17.19 1.53
N GLY A 15 3.19 -15.97 2.07
CA GLY A 15 1.98 -15.56 2.79
C GLY A 15 1.90 -16.18 4.19
N GLY A 16 0.73 -16.12 4.80
CA GLY A 16 0.41 -16.66 6.11
C GLY A 16 -1.08 -17.00 6.21
N ALA A 17 -1.55 -17.41 7.38
CA ALA A 17 -2.93 -17.87 7.59
C ALA A 17 -4.02 -16.86 7.12
N HIS A 18 -3.68 -15.58 7.00
CA HIS A 18 -4.62 -14.51 6.64
C HIS A 18 -4.22 -13.71 5.39
N PHE A 19 -3.11 -14.08 4.72
CA PHE A 19 -2.66 -13.36 3.52
C PHE A 19 -2.36 -14.36 2.40
N PRO A 20 -2.85 -14.09 1.18
CA PRO A 20 -2.50 -14.89 0.02
C PRO A 20 -0.98 -14.85 -0.19
N ASP A 21 -0.44 -15.90 -0.80
CA ASP A 21 0.89 -15.89 -1.39
C ASP A 21 1.09 -14.62 -2.24
N VAL A 22 2.19 -13.89 -2.03
CA VAL A 22 2.45 -12.63 -2.72
C VAL A 22 2.47 -12.82 -4.24
N LYS A 23 2.99 -13.94 -4.74
CA LYS A 23 2.91 -14.29 -6.17
C LYS A 23 1.46 -14.42 -6.63
N GLY A 24 0.62 -15.08 -5.84
CA GLY A 24 -0.81 -15.21 -6.11
C GLY A 24 -1.51 -13.85 -6.12
N LEU A 25 -1.18 -12.98 -5.16
CA LEU A 25 -1.70 -11.62 -5.09
C LEU A 25 -1.31 -10.79 -6.33
N LEU A 26 -0.03 -10.78 -6.71
CA LEU A 26 0.45 -10.03 -7.87
C LEU A 26 -0.17 -10.53 -9.18
N ARG A 27 -0.32 -11.85 -9.33
CA ARG A 27 -1.02 -12.45 -10.47
C ARG A 27 -2.50 -12.07 -10.48
N TYR A 28 -3.16 -12.11 -9.34
CA TYR A 28 -4.55 -11.68 -9.21
C TYR A 28 -4.70 -10.21 -9.62
N ILE A 29 -3.86 -9.30 -9.11
CA ILE A 29 -3.89 -7.89 -9.46
C ILE A 29 -3.68 -7.70 -10.96
N GLN A 30 -2.72 -8.41 -11.57
CA GLN A 30 -2.42 -8.28 -13.00
C GLN A 30 -3.55 -8.78 -13.91
N TYR A 31 -4.27 -9.82 -13.50
CA TYR A 31 -5.22 -10.53 -14.38
C TYR A 31 -6.68 -10.46 -13.92
N ARG A 32 -7.00 -9.72 -12.86
CA ARG A 32 -8.34 -9.69 -12.27
C ARG A 32 -9.43 -9.34 -13.27
N ASP A 33 -9.25 -8.26 -14.02
CA ASP A 33 -10.28 -7.75 -14.95
C ASP A 33 -10.54 -8.66 -16.14
N ASN A 34 -9.65 -9.63 -16.40
CA ASN A 34 -9.82 -10.61 -17.45
C ASN A 34 -10.61 -11.85 -17.04
N ARG A 35 -10.88 -12.02 -15.71
CA ARG A 35 -11.66 -13.16 -15.22
C ARG A 35 -13.13 -13.07 -15.57
N ASP A 36 -13.64 -11.84 -15.63
CA ASP A 36 -15.08 -11.59 -15.75
C ASP A 36 -15.54 -11.44 -17.19
N ASP A 37 -14.62 -11.19 -18.14
CA ASP A 37 -14.95 -10.89 -19.55
C ASP A 37 -14.76 -12.06 -20.52
N HIS A 38 -14.36 -13.24 -20.07
CA HIS A 38 -13.98 -14.38 -20.92
C HIS A 38 -12.97 -14.03 -22.04
N ILE A 39 -12.26 -12.90 -21.91
CA ILE A 39 -11.22 -12.50 -22.84
C ILE A 39 -9.97 -13.33 -22.53
N PRO A 40 -9.45 -14.10 -23.49
CA PRO A 40 -8.28 -14.92 -23.26
C PRO A 40 -7.08 -14.02 -22.88
N HIS A 41 -6.72 -14.02 -21.61
CA HIS A 41 -5.45 -13.54 -21.03
C HIS A 41 -4.84 -12.24 -21.60
N GLY A 42 -5.67 -11.30 -22.08
CA GLY A 42 -5.24 -10.03 -22.65
C GLY A 42 -4.74 -8.99 -21.62
N GLY A 43 -4.60 -9.35 -20.35
CA GLY A 43 -3.94 -8.53 -19.35
C GLY A 43 -2.44 -8.52 -19.60
N GLY A 44 -2.00 -7.69 -20.50
CA GLY A 44 -0.59 -7.50 -20.79
C GLY A 44 0.15 -6.83 -19.63
N PRO A 45 1.47 -6.81 -19.68
CA PRO A 45 2.31 -6.06 -18.75
C PRO A 45 1.97 -4.57 -18.68
N ASP A 46 1.32 -4.03 -19.71
CA ASP A 46 1.00 -2.61 -19.90
C ASP A 46 0.01 -2.03 -18.87
N ARG A 47 -0.53 -2.86 -17.98
CA ARG A 47 -1.45 -2.40 -16.92
C ARG A 47 -0.76 -1.84 -15.70
N TRP A 48 0.48 -2.24 -15.45
CA TRP A 48 1.23 -1.78 -14.31
C TRP A 48 1.80 -0.39 -14.56
N VAL A 49 1.53 0.50 -13.63
CA VAL A 49 2.25 1.76 -13.51
C VAL A 49 3.49 1.47 -12.70
N ASP A 50 4.65 1.48 -13.37
CA ASP A 50 5.95 1.19 -12.77
C ASP A 50 6.57 2.45 -12.17
N GLY A 51 6.92 2.35 -10.91
CA GLY A 51 7.67 3.35 -10.15
C GLY A 51 8.95 2.76 -9.56
N GLY A 52 9.57 1.78 -10.24
CA GLY A 52 10.84 1.17 -9.86
C GLY A 52 10.76 -0.32 -9.52
N LEU A 53 9.60 -0.85 -9.09
CA LEU A 53 9.48 -2.28 -8.79
C LEU A 53 9.35 -3.16 -10.02
N GLY A 54 8.82 -2.62 -11.12
CA GLY A 54 8.64 -3.33 -12.39
C GLY A 54 7.24 -3.20 -12.99
N ASP A 55 7.13 -3.57 -14.26
CA ASP A 55 5.94 -3.44 -15.10
C ASP A 55 5.12 -4.74 -15.22
N ASN A 56 5.52 -5.81 -14.53
CA ASN A 56 4.82 -7.09 -14.51
C ASN A 56 5.11 -7.88 -13.23
N TYR A 57 4.23 -8.83 -12.90
CA TYR A 57 4.34 -9.57 -11.64
C TYR A 57 5.66 -10.33 -11.44
N PRO A 58 6.35 -10.90 -12.46
CA PRO A 58 7.63 -11.56 -12.25
C PRO A 58 8.74 -10.58 -11.87
N LYS A 59 8.82 -9.41 -12.52
CA LYS A 59 9.81 -8.37 -12.22
C LYS A 59 9.56 -7.81 -10.81
N ILE A 60 8.30 -7.45 -10.50
CA ILE A 60 7.90 -6.98 -9.17
C ILE A 60 8.30 -7.99 -8.10
N LEU A 61 7.97 -9.28 -8.29
CA LEU A 61 8.31 -10.32 -7.33
C LEU A 61 9.82 -10.46 -7.12
N SER A 62 10.59 -10.43 -8.22
CA SER A 62 12.06 -10.49 -8.17
C SER A 62 12.65 -9.29 -7.42
N ARG A 63 12.12 -8.08 -7.66
CA ARG A 63 12.59 -6.88 -6.96
C ARG A 63 12.22 -6.88 -5.47
N LEU A 64 11.01 -7.34 -5.13
CA LEU A 64 10.60 -7.53 -3.74
C LEU A 64 11.48 -8.56 -3.01
N ASP A 65 11.87 -9.67 -3.67
CA ASP A 65 12.80 -10.66 -3.10
C ASP A 65 14.14 -10.00 -2.71
N GLN A 66 14.67 -9.11 -3.55
CA GLN A 66 15.92 -8.38 -3.26
C GLN A 66 15.76 -7.43 -2.07
N LEU A 67 14.71 -6.62 -2.06
CA LEU A 67 14.49 -5.59 -1.05
C LEU A 67 14.04 -6.16 0.30
N SER A 68 13.40 -7.33 0.32
CA SER A 68 12.92 -7.95 1.56
C SER A 68 14.04 -8.30 2.55
N ALA A 69 15.27 -8.45 2.10
CA ALA A 69 16.42 -8.64 2.97
C ALA A 69 16.67 -7.47 3.93
N GLY A 70 16.21 -6.27 3.59
CA GLY A 70 16.34 -5.07 4.41
C GLY A 70 15.32 -4.95 5.53
N ASN A 71 14.32 -5.85 5.63
CA ASN A 71 13.28 -5.77 6.67
C ASN A 71 12.89 -7.16 7.21
N PRO A 72 13.25 -7.49 8.47
CA PRO A 72 12.93 -8.79 9.04
C PRO A 72 11.45 -8.99 9.40
N HIS A 73 10.63 -7.93 9.38
CA HIS A 73 9.26 -7.94 9.86
C HIS A 73 8.21 -7.94 8.74
N ALA A 74 8.59 -7.49 7.55
CA ALA A 74 7.70 -7.41 6.40
C ALA A 74 8.42 -7.78 5.11
N TYR A 75 7.68 -8.38 4.18
CA TYR A 75 8.15 -8.69 2.84
C TYR A 75 7.73 -7.58 1.84
N CYS A 76 6.51 -7.13 1.92
CA CYS A 76 5.97 -6.00 1.15
C CYS A 76 4.70 -5.45 1.81
N PHE A 77 4.28 -4.28 1.34
CA PHE A 77 3.01 -3.69 1.70
C PHE A 77 2.10 -3.66 0.48
N ALA A 78 0.81 -3.95 0.71
CA ALA A 78 -0.24 -3.85 -0.29
C ALA A 78 -1.27 -2.83 0.16
N VAL A 79 -1.51 -1.82 -0.66
CA VAL A 79 -2.43 -0.73 -0.34
C VAL A 79 -3.53 -0.71 -1.39
N VAL A 80 -4.78 -0.60 -0.94
CA VAL A 80 -5.93 -0.36 -1.80
C VAL A 80 -6.37 1.08 -1.61
N ILE A 81 -6.36 1.84 -2.70
CA ILE A 81 -6.85 3.21 -2.75
C ILE A 81 -8.08 3.24 -3.64
N SER A 82 -9.18 3.79 -3.14
CA SER A 82 -10.44 3.88 -3.89
C SER A 82 -11.06 5.25 -3.65
N PRO A 83 -11.12 6.11 -4.68
CA PRO A 83 -11.77 7.41 -4.58
C PRO A 83 -13.29 7.25 -4.50
N ASP A 84 -13.98 8.26 -3.97
CA ASP A 84 -15.44 8.29 -3.94
C ASP A 84 -16.01 8.39 -5.37
N PRO A 85 -16.96 7.53 -5.78
CA PRO A 85 -17.57 7.60 -7.10
C PRO A 85 -18.27 8.93 -7.41
N GLU A 86 -18.86 9.58 -6.40
CA GLU A 86 -19.52 10.87 -6.56
C GLU A 86 -18.50 12.01 -6.82
N GLU A 87 -17.27 11.85 -6.31
CA GLU A 87 -16.16 12.77 -6.56
C GLU A 87 -15.60 12.58 -7.96
N ILE A 88 -15.41 11.32 -8.37
CA ILE A 88 -14.98 10.96 -9.73
C ILE A 88 -15.95 11.51 -10.78
N ALA A 89 -17.26 11.39 -10.53
CA ALA A 89 -18.28 11.85 -11.46
C ALA A 89 -18.28 13.37 -11.70
N LYS A 90 -17.70 14.15 -10.77
CA LYS A 90 -17.57 15.61 -10.88
C LYS A 90 -16.25 16.05 -11.54
N ALA A 91 -15.32 15.12 -11.73
CA ALA A 91 -14.01 15.44 -12.29
C ALA A 91 -14.11 15.77 -13.77
N GLU A 92 -13.48 16.87 -14.18
CA GLU A 92 -13.29 17.20 -15.59
C GLU A 92 -12.16 16.35 -16.19
N GLY A 93 -12.26 15.96 -17.45
CA GLY A 93 -11.24 15.19 -18.18
C GLY A 93 -11.27 13.69 -17.90
N ASP A 94 -10.13 13.00 -18.05
CA ASP A 94 -10.02 11.55 -17.80
C ASP A 94 -9.86 11.25 -16.30
N PRO A 95 -10.87 10.66 -15.65
CA PRO A 95 -10.81 10.38 -14.21
C PRO A 95 -9.71 9.37 -13.85
N GLN A 96 -9.38 8.44 -14.75
CA GLN A 96 -8.33 7.46 -14.51
C GLN A 96 -6.94 8.10 -14.55
N ALA A 97 -6.69 8.97 -15.53
CA ALA A 97 -5.42 9.68 -15.61
C ALA A 97 -5.20 10.54 -14.35
N ARG A 98 -6.24 11.24 -13.87
CA ARG A 98 -6.18 12.00 -12.61
C ARG A 98 -5.95 11.11 -11.39
N PHE A 99 -6.58 9.96 -11.35
CA PHE A 99 -6.35 9.01 -10.26
C PHE A 99 -4.92 8.48 -10.24
N VAL A 100 -4.36 8.14 -11.41
CA VAL A 100 -2.94 7.75 -11.56
C VAL A 100 -2.03 8.87 -11.08
N GLU A 101 -2.32 10.13 -11.43
CA GLU A 101 -1.57 11.31 -10.93
C GLU A 101 -1.64 11.40 -9.40
N ALA A 102 -2.83 11.28 -8.80
CA ALA A 102 -3.00 11.33 -7.36
C ALA A 102 -2.19 10.26 -6.63
N VAL A 103 -2.20 9.01 -7.12
CA VAL A 103 -1.43 7.91 -6.51
C VAL A 103 0.08 8.19 -6.57
N LYS A 104 0.59 8.62 -7.73
CA LYS A 104 2.02 8.98 -7.88
C LYS A 104 2.42 10.13 -6.96
N ALA A 105 1.62 11.19 -6.93
CA ALA A 105 1.86 12.36 -6.09
C ALA A 105 1.82 11.99 -4.60
N SER A 106 0.92 11.08 -4.21
CA SER A 106 0.83 10.61 -2.81
C SER A 106 2.11 9.91 -2.36
N ILE A 107 2.72 9.10 -3.21
CA ILE A 107 3.96 8.39 -2.85
C ILE A 107 5.12 9.38 -2.74
N ALA A 108 5.24 10.30 -3.70
CA ALA A 108 6.30 11.31 -3.69
C ALA A 108 6.20 12.23 -2.46
N GLU A 109 4.99 12.68 -2.12
CA GLU A 109 4.76 13.51 -0.95
C GLU A 109 4.98 12.76 0.36
N TRP A 110 4.57 11.49 0.43
CA TRP A 110 4.81 10.65 1.59
C TRP A 110 6.30 10.40 1.81
N GLN A 111 7.07 10.19 0.75
CA GLN A 111 8.53 10.11 0.85
C GLN A 111 9.12 11.39 1.42
N ALA A 112 8.76 12.56 0.88
CA ALA A 112 9.22 13.85 1.38
C ALA A 112 8.86 14.06 2.86
N TRP A 113 7.63 13.73 3.23
CA TRP A 113 7.19 13.80 4.63
C TRP A 113 7.99 12.88 5.54
N ARG A 114 8.35 11.67 5.09
CA ARG A 114 9.18 10.74 5.87
C ARG A 114 10.60 11.22 6.03
N ASP A 115 11.19 11.78 4.97
CA ASP A 115 12.56 12.35 5.02
C ASP A 115 12.63 13.49 6.04
N GLU A 116 11.54 14.21 6.27
CA GLU A 116 11.45 15.31 7.24
C GLU A 116 11.13 14.85 8.67
N HIS A 117 10.27 13.83 8.85
CA HIS A 117 9.67 13.48 10.16
C HIS A 117 10.08 12.09 10.68
N ASP A 118 10.88 11.32 9.96
CA ASP A 118 11.26 9.95 10.32
C ASP A 118 12.77 9.73 10.10
N LYS A 119 13.22 8.49 10.26
CA LYS A 119 14.58 8.13 9.88
C LYS A 119 14.73 8.21 8.36
N PRO A 120 15.84 8.79 7.87
CA PRO A 120 16.08 8.88 6.43
C PRO A 120 15.98 7.51 5.77
N LEU A 121 15.32 7.48 4.63
CA LEU A 121 15.27 6.30 3.77
C LEU A 121 16.63 6.08 3.10
N ALA A 122 16.99 4.85 2.77
CA ALA A 122 18.23 4.57 2.05
C ALA A 122 18.20 5.11 0.62
N GLY A 123 17.01 5.16 0.02
CA GLY A 123 16.78 5.66 -1.34
C GLY A 123 15.29 5.89 -1.60
N PRO A 124 14.90 6.12 -2.86
CA PRO A 124 13.51 6.38 -3.21
C PRO A 124 12.62 5.19 -2.87
N ILE A 125 11.35 5.48 -2.52
CA ILE A 125 10.33 4.46 -2.36
C ILE A 125 9.94 3.95 -3.74
N GLU A 126 10.39 2.75 -4.09
CA GLU A 126 9.95 2.07 -5.30
C GLU A 126 8.50 1.58 -5.13
N TYR A 127 7.77 1.52 -6.23
CA TYR A 127 6.39 1.06 -6.20
C TYR A 127 5.94 0.51 -7.54
N SER A 128 4.85 -0.24 -7.54
CA SER A 128 4.07 -0.53 -8.76
C SER A 128 2.60 -0.62 -8.39
N PHE A 129 1.72 -0.19 -9.27
CA PHE A 129 0.28 -0.32 -9.05
C PHE A 129 -0.50 -0.56 -10.33
N VAL A 130 -1.71 -1.11 -10.18
CA VAL A 130 -2.70 -1.27 -11.24
C VAL A 130 -3.96 -0.54 -10.82
N VAL A 131 -4.55 0.23 -11.74
CA VAL A 131 -5.89 0.79 -11.56
C VAL A 131 -6.89 -0.17 -12.19
N HIS A 132 -7.82 -0.66 -11.37
CA HIS A 132 -8.96 -1.45 -11.81
C HIS A 132 -10.13 -0.53 -12.10
N ARG A 133 -10.72 -0.68 -13.26
CA ARG A 133 -11.98 -0.05 -13.66
C ARG A 133 -13.06 -1.11 -13.68
N PRO A 134 -14.20 -0.91 -13.03
CA PRO A 134 -15.37 -1.73 -13.26
C PRO A 134 -15.96 -1.35 -14.63
N GLU A 135 -15.75 -2.18 -15.62
CA GLU A 135 -16.30 -1.89 -16.97
C GLU A 135 -17.79 -2.15 -17.10
N ARG A 136 -18.40 -2.94 -16.21
CA ARG A 136 -19.83 -3.26 -16.24
C ARG A 136 -20.44 -3.55 -14.87
N ASN A 137 -21.43 -2.78 -14.50
CA ASN A 137 -22.62 -3.05 -13.67
C ASN A 137 -22.51 -3.80 -12.32
N TYR A 138 -21.34 -4.02 -11.74
CA TYR A 138 -21.24 -4.78 -10.48
C TYR A 138 -21.05 -3.91 -9.21
N GLY A 139 -21.28 -2.60 -9.29
CA GLY A 139 -21.11 -1.73 -8.13
C GLY A 139 -19.67 -1.63 -7.63
N GLU A 140 -18.72 -2.16 -8.36
CA GLU A 140 -17.30 -2.02 -8.02
C GLU A 140 -16.82 -0.61 -8.31
N GLN A 141 -16.20 -0.02 -7.34
CA GLN A 141 -15.62 1.31 -7.39
C GLN A 141 -14.24 1.26 -8.05
N MET A 142 -13.89 2.26 -8.88
CA MET A 142 -12.52 2.41 -9.37
C MET A 142 -11.54 2.39 -8.20
N HIS A 143 -10.49 1.58 -8.29
CA HIS A 143 -9.51 1.46 -7.22
C HIS A 143 -8.13 1.08 -7.76
N ALA A 144 -7.10 1.48 -7.01
CA ALA A 144 -5.72 1.09 -7.26
C ALA A 144 -5.27 0.04 -6.25
N HIS A 145 -4.61 -0.99 -6.74
CA HIS A 145 -3.79 -1.88 -5.92
C HIS A 145 -2.33 -1.44 -6.04
N LEU A 146 -1.84 -0.81 -4.99
CA LEU A 146 -0.47 -0.32 -4.89
C LEU A 146 0.38 -1.33 -4.09
N ILE A 147 1.54 -1.68 -4.63
CA ILE A 147 2.55 -2.52 -3.98
C ILE A 147 3.75 -1.64 -3.63
N LEU A 148 4.17 -1.72 -2.38
CA LEU A 148 5.36 -1.06 -1.85
C LEU A 148 6.32 -2.12 -1.30
N PRO A 149 7.64 -1.95 -1.43
CA PRO A 149 8.62 -2.86 -0.84
C PRO A 149 8.68 -2.71 0.67
N ALA A 150 9.28 -3.67 1.34
CA ALA A 150 9.53 -3.59 2.78
C ALA A 150 10.79 -2.80 3.15
N ALA A 151 11.63 -2.46 2.18
CA ALA A 151 12.83 -1.65 2.36
C ALA A 151 13.09 -0.80 1.14
N THR A 152 13.88 0.26 1.33
CA THR A 152 14.47 1.09 0.26
C THR A 152 15.95 0.78 0.11
N GLU A 153 16.49 1.00 -1.08
CA GLU A 153 17.89 0.73 -1.42
C GLU A 153 18.63 2.02 -1.76
N ASN A 154 19.83 2.16 -1.25
CA ASN A 154 20.75 3.20 -1.67
C ASN A 154 21.37 2.83 -3.02
N ALA A 155 21.06 3.58 -4.06
CA ALA A 155 21.54 3.30 -5.42
C ALA A 155 23.07 3.36 -5.58
N MET A 156 23.79 4.00 -4.65
CA MET A 156 25.24 4.16 -4.74
C MET A 156 26.02 2.97 -4.16
N ASN A 157 25.53 2.37 -3.08
CA ASN A 157 26.25 1.34 -2.36
C ASN A 157 25.44 0.05 -2.12
N GLY A 158 24.15 0.04 -2.49
CA GLY A 158 23.27 -1.12 -2.32
C GLY A 158 22.78 -1.35 -0.88
N ASP A 159 23.05 -0.42 0.05
CA ASP A 159 22.59 -0.55 1.42
C ASP A 159 21.06 -0.50 1.48
N LEU A 160 20.47 -1.37 2.30
CA LEU A 160 19.04 -1.47 2.50
C LEU A 160 18.63 -0.82 3.84
N ALA A 161 17.59 0.00 3.81
CA ALA A 161 16.94 0.51 5.02
C ALA A 161 15.47 0.08 5.06
N PRO A 162 14.99 -0.44 6.21
CA PRO A 162 13.62 -0.92 6.31
C PRO A 162 12.61 0.23 6.17
N LEU A 163 11.59 -0.02 5.36
CA LEU A 163 10.42 0.84 5.26
C LEU A 163 9.44 0.46 6.36
N TYR A 164 9.62 1.04 7.55
CA TYR A 164 8.68 0.83 8.64
C TYR A 164 7.37 1.57 8.39
N ASN A 165 6.26 0.88 8.64
CA ASN A 165 4.92 1.43 8.52
C ASN A 165 4.18 1.19 9.84
N ASN A 166 4.56 1.94 10.86
CA ASN A 166 3.79 2.02 12.09
C ASN A 166 2.56 2.93 11.89
N ARG A 167 1.72 3.03 12.89
CA ARG A 167 0.46 3.77 12.80
C ARG A 167 0.63 5.23 12.33
N PRO A 168 1.56 6.04 12.86
CA PRO A 168 1.76 7.41 12.39
C PRO A 168 2.10 7.51 10.90
N GLN A 169 3.00 6.66 10.39
CA GLN A 169 3.36 6.67 8.97
C GLN A 169 2.18 6.26 8.07
N VAL A 170 1.38 5.28 8.52
CA VAL A 170 0.16 4.85 7.79
C VAL A 170 -0.90 5.94 7.81
N ASP A 171 -1.12 6.59 8.95
CA ASP A 171 -2.10 7.67 9.08
C ASP A 171 -1.67 8.88 8.22
N ALA A 172 -0.38 9.26 8.22
CA ALA A 172 0.16 10.30 7.34
C ALA A 172 -0.06 9.94 5.86
N PHE A 173 0.26 8.71 5.45
CA PHE A 173 0.02 8.26 4.07
C PHE A 173 -1.44 8.41 3.67
N LYS A 174 -2.38 7.99 4.54
CA LYS A 174 -3.82 8.11 4.26
C LYS A 174 -4.26 9.55 4.06
N GLU A 175 -3.83 10.45 4.94
CA GLU A 175 -4.17 11.87 4.82
C GLU A 175 -3.57 12.50 3.56
N ILE A 176 -2.34 12.13 3.20
CA ILE A 176 -1.71 12.54 1.94
C ILE A 176 -2.53 12.04 0.74
N VAL A 177 -2.93 10.75 0.73
CA VAL A 177 -3.76 10.18 -0.35
C VAL A 177 -5.07 10.96 -0.48
N TYR A 178 -5.77 11.20 0.62
CA TYR A 178 -7.04 11.93 0.57
C TYR A 178 -6.86 13.36 0.09
N ARG A 179 -5.80 14.05 0.50
CA ARG A 179 -5.48 15.41 0.03
C ARG A 179 -5.14 15.43 -1.46
N GLN A 180 -4.39 14.46 -1.96
CA GLN A 180 -4.08 14.35 -3.39
C GLN A 180 -5.33 14.02 -4.22
N LEU A 181 -6.23 13.18 -3.71
CA LEU A 181 -7.53 12.94 -4.34
C LEU A 181 -8.38 14.21 -4.37
N ASP A 182 -8.47 14.94 -3.26
CA ASP A 182 -9.19 16.22 -3.20
C ASP A 182 -8.61 17.21 -4.24
N ARG A 183 -7.28 17.31 -4.33
CA ARG A 183 -6.62 18.19 -5.29
C ARG A 183 -6.95 17.85 -6.74
N VAL A 184 -6.83 16.57 -7.14
CA VAL A 184 -7.04 16.18 -8.55
C VAL A 184 -8.50 16.22 -8.97
N TYR A 185 -9.43 16.08 -8.02
CA TYR A 185 -10.87 16.18 -8.27
C TYR A 185 -11.45 17.56 -7.99
N GLY A 186 -10.61 18.55 -7.62
CA GLY A 186 -11.04 19.92 -7.41
C GLY A 186 -11.91 20.12 -6.16
N LEU A 187 -11.66 19.33 -5.12
CA LEU A 187 -12.40 19.41 -3.86
C LEU A 187 -11.64 20.33 -2.90
N ASP A 188 -12.34 21.35 -2.40
CA ASP A 188 -11.79 22.29 -1.41
C ASP A 188 -12.03 21.73 0.00
N ARG A 189 -11.13 20.85 0.46
CA ARG A 189 -11.15 20.28 1.81
C ARG A 189 -9.82 20.52 2.48
N GLU A 190 -9.83 21.26 3.57
CA GLU A 190 -8.65 21.35 4.43
C GLU A 190 -8.36 20.01 5.10
N ARG A 191 -7.13 19.52 4.94
CA ARG A 191 -6.62 18.30 5.58
C ARG A 191 -5.25 18.58 6.18
N GLU A 192 -5.16 18.34 7.47
CA GLU A 192 -3.90 18.45 8.20
C GLU A 192 -3.21 17.08 8.28
N LEU A 193 -1.90 17.07 8.09
CA LEU A 193 -1.11 15.86 8.32
C LEU A 193 -0.99 15.59 9.82
N PRO A 194 -0.97 14.29 10.23
CA PRO A 194 -0.75 13.95 11.62
C PRO A 194 0.58 14.52 12.11
N ASP A 195 0.55 15.15 13.27
CA ASP A 195 1.76 15.56 13.97
C ASP A 195 2.39 14.35 14.66
N VAL A 196 3.53 13.91 14.14
CA VAL A 196 4.25 12.74 14.65
C VAL A 196 4.83 12.97 16.04
N GLU A 197 5.27 14.19 16.32
CA GLU A 197 5.85 14.51 17.64
C GLU A 197 4.80 14.40 18.74
N LEU A 198 3.59 14.90 18.52
CA LEU A 198 2.48 14.75 19.48
C LEU A 198 2.08 13.29 19.70
N GLN A 199 2.12 12.46 18.66
CA GLN A 199 1.79 11.04 18.78
C GLN A 199 2.89 10.24 19.52
N ILE A 200 4.16 10.59 19.35
CA ILE A 200 5.28 9.99 20.07
C ILE A 200 5.23 10.39 21.56
N ALA A 201 5.04 11.67 21.85
CA ALA A 201 4.92 12.17 23.23
C ALA A 201 3.71 11.56 23.96
N GLY A 202 2.56 11.41 23.26
CA GLY A 202 1.38 10.74 23.80
C GLY A 202 1.60 9.25 24.14
N ARG A 203 2.50 8.57 23.45
CA ARG A 203 2.88 7.17 23.75
C ARG A 203 3.82 7.04 24.95
N GLU A 204 4.72 7.98 25.17
CA GLU A 204 5.59 7.98 26.35
C GLU A 204 4.80 8.18 27.64
N ILE A 205 3.72 8.96 27.61
CA ILE A 205 2.84 9.19 28.77
C ILE A 205 1.96 7.96 29.07
N SER A 206 1.58 7.19 28.06
CA SER A 206 0.73 5.99 28.20
C SER A 206 1.50 4.70 28.52
N GLY A 207 2.83 4.78 28.64
CA GLY A 207 3.71 3.62 28.93
C GLY A 207 3.52 2.96 30.31
N ARG A 208 2.51 3.37 31.09
CA ARG A 208 2.11 2.70 32.35
C ARG A 208 1.07 1.58 32.18
N ASP A 209 0.45 1.46 31.04
CA ASP A 209 -0.50 0.38 30.74
C ASP A 209 0.12 -0.72 29.85
N ARG A 210 1.31 -1.21 30.24
CA ARG A 210 1.72 -2.56 29.87
C ARG A 210 1.00 -3.55 30.79
N ALA A 211 -0.32 -3.58 30.75
CA ALA A 211 -1.07 -4.71 31.21
C ALA A 211 -0.76 -5.87 30.26
N GLU A 212 -0.14 -6.89 30.78
CA GLU A 212 0.14 -8.18 30.18
C GLU A 212 -1.11 -8.68 29.46
N ILE A 213 -1.03 -8.76 28.13
CA ILE A 213 -2.00 -9.56 27.36
C ILE A 213 -1.63 -11.01 27.69
N PRO A 214 -2.48 -11.76 28.39
CA PRO A 214 -2.19 -13.15 28.69
C PRO A 214 -2.11 -13.93 27.37
N PHE A 215 -0.95 -14.51 27.13
CA PHE A 215 -0.71 -15.45 26.05
C PHE A 215 -1.54 -16.71 26.37
N HIS A 216 -2.65 -16.89 25.66
CA HIS A 216 -3.41 -18.14 25.72
C HIS A 216 -2.66 -19.17 24.87
N GLU A 217 -1.97 -20.10 25.52
CA GLU A 217 -1.50 -21.33 24.87
C GLU A 217 -2.71 -22.13 24.39
N PRO A 218 -2.72 -22.58 23.12
CA PRO A 218 -3.74 -23.52 22.66
C PRO A 218 -3.55 -24.86 23.40
N GLY A 219 -4.61 -25.31 24.04
CA GLY A 219 -4.66 -26.53 24.86
C GLY A 219 -4.10 -27.76 24.14
N GLN A 220 -3.32 -28.53 24.86
CA GLN A 220 -2.89 -29.87 24.49
C GLN A 220 -4.13 -30.77 24.34
N PRO A 221 -4.16 -31.68 23.37
CA PRO A 221 -5.23 -32.66 23.29
C PRO A 221 -5.18 -33.59 24.51
N GLU A 222 -6.32 -33.76 25.18
CA GLU A 222 -6.49 -34.74 26.22
C GLU A 222 -6.34 -36.14 25.60
N GLU A 223 -5.38 -36.94 26.12
CA GLU A 223 -5.28 -38.37 25.84
C GLU A 223 -6.43 -39.06 26.57
N GLU A 224 -7.44 -39.54 25.83
CA GLU A 224 -8.43 -40.49 26.34
C GLU A 224 -7.77 -41.87 26.55
N GLY A 225 -7.78 -42.32 27.80
CA GLY A 225 -7.45 -43.67 28.23
C GLY A 225 -8.62 -44.64 28.09
#